data_8088af9f905de0a41f89b3af145251d9
#
_entry.id   8088af9f905de0a41f89b3af145251d9
#
_cell.length_a   1.000
_cell.length_b   1.000
_cell.length_c   1.000
_cell.angle_alpha   90.00
_cell.angle_beta   90.00
_cell.angle_gamma   90.00
#
_symmetry.space_group_name_H-M   'P 1'
#
loop_
_entity.id
_entity.type
_entity.pdbx_description
1 polymer ?
#
loop_
_entity_poly.entity_id
_entity_poly.type
_entity_poly.pdbx_seq_one_letter_code
_entity_poly.pdbx_strand_id
1 'polypeptide(L)' 'MVRKKIIEIVLDTETTGLDYTKEKMVEFAAVRLENGKIKDEFQTLINPEQHIRKSSMAIHGITPDMVADAPTEAE' A
#
# COMPACT_ATOMS: atom_id res chain seq x y z
N MET A 1 23.84 27.86 14.56
CA MET A 1 23.10 26.64 14.94
C MET A 1 22.69 25.87 13.69
N VAL A 2 23.01 24.60 13.65
CA VAL A 2 22.65 23.73 12.53
C VAL A 2 21.31 23.04 12.88
N ARG A 3 20.32 23.20 12.03
CA ARG A 3 19.05 22.51 12.18
C ARG A 3 19.09 21.20 11.43
N LYS A 4 18.72 20.12 12.09
CA LYS A 4 18.58 18.83 11.44
C LYS A 4 17.24 18.77 10.72
N LYS A 5 17.27 18.31 9.49
CA LYS A 5 16.09 18.01 8.70
C LYS A 5 15.61 16.62 9.08
N ILE A 6 14.37 16.52 9.51
CA ILE A 6 13.76 15.24 9.88
C ILE A 6 12.90 14.76 8.72
N ILE A 7 13.26 13.60 8.19
CA ILE A 7 12.50 12.96 7.10
C ILE A 7 11.91 11.67 7.62
N GLU A 8 10.60 11.51 7.43
CA GLU A 8 9.87 10.32 7.82
C GLU A 8 9.13 9.76 6.61
N ILE A 9 9.10 8.44 6.52
CA ILE A 9 8.31 7.73 5.50
C ILE A 9 7.25 6.93 6.25
N VAL A 10 6.00 7.19 5.93
CA VAL A 10 4.86 6.46 6.48
C VAL A 10 4.32 5.56 5.38
N LEU A 11 4.24 4.27 5.67
CA LEU A 11 3.77 3.26 4.73
C LEU A 11 2.47 2.66 5.21
N ASP A 12 1.59 2.34 4.27
CA ASP A 12 0.37 1.61 4.54
C ASP A 12 0.13 0.63 3.40
N THR A 13 -0.37 -0.55 3.73
CA THR A 13 -0.66 -1.58 2.73
C THR A 13 -2.00 -2.23 3.03
N GLU A 14 -2.68 -2.67 1.95
CA GLU A 14 -3.83 -3.56 2.04
C GLU A 14 -3.47 -4.86 1.33
N THR A 15 -4.00 -5.97 1.82
CA THR A 15 -3.59 -7.31 1.37
C THR A 15 -4.78 -8.19 1.03
N THR A 16 -4.47 -9.36 0.45
CA THR A 16 -5.47 -10.39 0.13
C THR A 16 -5.98 -11.13 1.36
N GLY A 17 -5.29 -11.05 2.49
CA GLY A 17 -5.66 -11.73 3.74
C GLY A 17 -4.68 -11.42 4.85
N LEU A 18 -4.80 -12.12 5.99
CA LEU A 18 -4.03 -11.83 7.20
C LEU A 18 -2.74 -12.65 7.34
N ASP A 19 -2.58 -13.74 6.60
CA ASP A 19 -1.39 -14.59 6.68
C ASP A 19 -0.28 -14.00 5.82
N TYR A 20 0.60 -13.21 6.42
CA TYR A 20 1.66 -12.48 5.71
C TYR A 20 2.63 -13.40 4.95
N THR A 21 2.65 -14.71 5.24
CA THR A 21 3.53 -15.65 4.54
C THR A 21 2.94 -16.08 3.19
N LYS A 22 1.64 -15.92 2.99
CA LYS A 22 0.92 -16.39 1.80
C LYS A 22 0.19 -15.28 1.06
N GLU A 23 -0.18 -14.22 1.77
CA GLU A 23 -0.97 -13.15 1.18
C GLU A 23 -0.10 -12.13 0.46
N LYS A 24 -0.73 -11.41 -0.45
CA LYS A 24 -0.07 -10.42 -1.30
C LYS A 24 -0.72 -9.06 -1.13
N MET A 25 0.01 -8.00 -1.45
CA MET A 25 -0.54 -6.64 -1.43
C MET A 25 -1.53 -6.43 -2.56
N VAL A 26 -2.59 -5.66 -2.28
CA VAL A 26 -3.53 -5.15 -3.28
C VAL A 26 -3.46 -3.63 -3.38
N GLU A 27 -2.90 -2.97 -2.39
CA GLU A 27 -2.67 -1.53 -2.39
C GLU A 27 -1.41 -1.21 -1.60
N PHE A 28 -0.65 -0.25 -2.09
CA PHE A 28 0.50 0.30 -1.40
C PHE A 28 0.40 1.81 -1.39
N ALA A 29 0.61 2.42 -0.23
CA ALA A 29 0.64 3.85 -0.08
C ALA A 29 1.87 4.27 0.72
N ALA A 30 2.47 5.38 0.33
CA ALA A 30 3.61 5.96 1.03
C ALA A 30 3.46 7.48 1.09
N VAL A 31 3.81 8.04 2.24
CA VAL A 31 3.81 9.47 2.45
C VAL A 31 5.17 9.87 2.98
N ARG A 32 5.80 10.86 2.34
CA ARG A 32 7.05 11.43 2.84
C ARG A 32 6.75 12.71 3.59
N LEU A 33 7.16 12.75 4.85
CA LEU A 33 7.05 13.92 5.70
C LEU A 33 8.43 14.56 5.86
N GLU A 34 8.46 15.87 5.84
CA GLU A 34 9.68 16.64 6.09
C GLU A 34 9.36 17.67 7.16
N ASN A 35 9.99 17.51 8.32
CA ASN A 35 9.72 18.33 9.50
C ASN A 35 8.23 18.36 9.86
N GLY A 36 7.57 17.20 9.79
CA GLY A 36 6.17 17.03 10.11
C GLY A 36 5.19 17.46 9.01
N LYS A 37 5.68 17.91 7.86
CA LYS A 37 4.83 18.33 6.74
C LYS A 37 4.88 17.34 5.60
N ILE A 38 3.72 17.04 4.99
CA ILE A 38 3.63 16.17 3.83
C ILE A 38 4.29 16.86 2.63
N LYS A 39 5.29 16.20 2.04
CA LYS A 39 6.00 16.70 0.86
C LYS A 39 5.70 15.89 -0.38
N ASP A 40 5.57 14.56 -0.25
CA ASP A 40 5.23 13.68 -1.36
C ASP A 40 4.26 12.62 -0.89
N GLU A 41 3.40 12.20 -1.78
CA GLU A 41 2.48 11.08 -1.58
C GLU A 41 2.54 10.17 -2.80
N PHE A 42 2.47 8.87 -2.54
CA PHE A 42 2.40 7.86 -3.58
C PHE A 42 1.36 6.82 -3.17
N GLN A 43 0.50 6.44 -4.10
CA GLN A 43 -0.50 5.40 -3.86
C GLN A 43 -0.72 4.64 -5.15
N THR A 44 -0.77 3.32 -5.04
CA THR A 44 -1.07 2.46 -6.18
C THR A 44 -1.84 1.23 -5.74
N LEU A 45 -2.76 0.79 -6.61
CA LEU A 45 -3.33 -0.54 -6.51
C LEU A 45 -2.31 -1.52 -7.09
N ILE A 46 -2.34 -2.76 -6.62
CA ILE A 46 -1.43 -3.81 -7.06
C ILE A 46 -2.25 -5.03 -7.41
N ASN A 47 -1.96 -5.64 -8.57
CA ASN A 47 -2.55 -6.92 -8.93
C ASN A 47 -1.82 -8.01 -8.14
N PRO A 48 -2.50 -8.68 -7.18
CA PRO A 48 -1.83 -9.68 -6.34
C PRO A 48 -1.59 -11.00 -7.05
N GLU A 49 -2.17 -11.19 -8.23
CA GLU A 49 -2.10 -12.45 -8.99
C GLU A 49 -2.59 -13.65 -8.20
N GLN A 50 -3.49 -13.40 -7.24
CA GLN A 50 -4.12 -14.45 -6.46
C GLN A 50 -5.47 -13.96 -5.91
N HIS A 51 -6.23 -14.89 -5.35
CA HIS A 51 -7.56 -14.61 -4.80
C HIS A 51 -7.49 -13.62 -3.62
N ILE A 52 -8.41 -12.66 -3.61
CA ILE A 52 -8.58 -11.74 -2.49
C ILE A 52 -9.66 -12.31 -1.58
N ARG A 53 -9.34 -12.51 -0.30
CA ARG A 53 -10.28 -13.06 0.66
C ARG A 53 -11.46 -12.10 0.88
N LYS A 54 -12.67 -12.67 0.98
CA LYS A 54 -13.87 -11.86 1.22
C LYS A 54 -13.79 -11.03 2.49
N SER A 55 -13.18 -11.59 3.55
CA SER A 55 -12.99 -10.87 4.80
C SER A 55 -12.11 -9.63 4.64
N SER A 56 -11.11 -9.71 3.77
CA SER A 56 -10.24 -8.57 3.47
C SER A 56 -10.98 -7.53 2.63
N MET A 57 -11.73 -7.95 1.61
CA MET A 57 -12.53 -7.04 0.80
C MET A 57 -13.56 -6.28 1.63
N ALA A 58 -14.11 -6.92 2.67
CA ALA A 58 -15.06 -6.28 3.58
C ALA A 58 -14.42 -5.14 4.37
N ILE A 59 -13.10 -5.19 4.57
CA ILE A 59 -12.37 -4.16 5.30
C ILE A 59 -11.89 -3.05 4.37
N HIS A 60 -11.19 -3.39 3.28
CA HIS A 60 -10.56 -2.37 2.42
C HIS A 60 -11.36 -2.03 1.16
N GLY A 61 -12.35 -2.83 0.80
CA GLY A 61 -13.21 -2.55 -0.36
C GLY A 61 -12.54 -2.74 -1.72
N ILE A 62 -11.34 -3.32 -1.78
CA ILE A 62 -10.62 -3.52 -3.03
C ILE A 62 -11.01 -4.88 -3.61
N THR A 63 -11.59 -4.87 -4.81
CA THR A 63 -12.11 -6.07 -5.49
C THR A 63 -11.15 -6.56 -6.56
N PRO A 64 -11.31 -7.82 -7.02
CA PRO A 64 -10.50 -8.34 -8.13
C PRO A 64 -10.56 -7.48 -9.38
N ASP A 65 -11.73 -6.94 -9.71
CA ASP A 65 -11.89 -6.09 -10.90
C ASP A 65 -11.05 -4.81 -10.80
N MET A 66 -10.92 -4.25 -9.60
CA MET A 66 -10.17 -3.01 -9.39
C MET A 66 -8.67 -3.20 -9.63
N VAL A 67 -8.15 -4.40 -9.40
CA VAL A 67 -6.71 -4.67 -9.50
C VAL A 67 -6.33 -5.45 -10.75
N ALA A 68 -7.29 -5.83 -11.58
CA ALA A 68 -7.05 -6.67 -12.76
C ALA A 68 -6.01 -6.06 -13.71
N ASP A 69 -6.03 -4.74 -13.90
CA ASP A 69 -5.12 -4.03 -14.78
C ASP A 69 -4.03 -3.27 -14.02
N ALA A 70 -3.93 -3.47 -12.70
CA ALA A 70 -2.90 -2.82 -11.90
C ALA A 70 -1.55 -3.53 -12.08
N PRO A 71 -0.42 -2.82 -11.81
CA PRO A 71 0.89 -3.47 -11.86
C PRO A 71 1.00 -4.54 -10.78
N THR A 72 1.86 -5.53 -11.01
CA THR A 72 2.19 -6.53 -10.01
C THR A 72 3.30 -6.00 -9.09
N GLU A 73 3.59 -6.70 -7.99
CA GLU A 73 4.66 -6.29 -7.08
C GLU A 73 6.02 -6.21 -7.78
N ALA A 74 6.25 -7.05 -8.80
CA ALA A 74 7.51 -7.09 -9.56
C ALA A 74 7.67 -5.88 -10.49
N GLU A 75 6.60 -5.17 -10.75
CA GLU A 75 6.62 -3.99 -11.60
C GLU A 75 6.72 -2.72 -10.74
#